data_f6e9f6a4d7485b761624fb6cb1baa89a
#
_entry.id   f6e9f6a4d7485b761624fb6cb1baa89a
#
_cell.length_a   1.000
_cell.length_b   1.000
_cell.length_c   1.000
_cell.angle_alpha   90.00
_cell.angle_beta   90.00
_cell.angle_gamma   90.00
#
_symmetry.space_group_name_H-M   'P 1'
#
loop_
_entity.id
_entity.type
_entity.pdbx_description
1 polymer ?
#
loop_
_entity_poly.entity_id
_entity_poly.type
_entity_poly.pdbx_seq_one_letter_code
_entity_poly.pdbx_strand_id
1 'polypeptide(L)'
;SVQVTLYSDKAAVHNALVGVDGFGDTVAGIKNAVAAGLIVSINTPLCSVNRDYADTLRFAASLGVRYATCSGLIPSGSATTEGSVATRLSASELEDVLRDAVEIAASLGMELDFTSPDWLPEETLRGLGLRLIPSCGACLSNMAITPDGTVVPCQSWLGGVTLGNILTDPWEKIWTDPQCAAIRAE
;
A
#
# COMPACT_ATOMS: atom_id res chain seq x y z
N SER A 1 -6.24 -13.22 -8.74
CA SER A 1 -5.73 -12.80 -7.42
C SER A 1 -6.64 -11.75 -6.79
N VAL A 2 -6.61 -11.66 -5.49
CA VAL A 2 -7.38 -10.68 -4.68
C VAL A 2 -6.44 -10.05 -3.68
N GLN A 3 -6.50 -8.72 -3.52
CA GLN A 3 -5.84 -8.01 -2.43
C GLN A 3 -6.90 -7.51 -1.43
N VAL A 4 -6.66 -7.75 -0.15
CA VAL A 4 -7.55 -7.36 0.95
C VAL A 4 -6.79 -6.49 1.94
N THR A 5 -7.35 -5.37 2.35
CA THR A 5 -6.75 -4.55 3.40
C THR A 5 -7.01 -5.17 4.76
N LEU A 6 -5.94 -5.47 5.49
CA LEU A 6 -5.98 -5.99 6.86
C LEU A 6 -5.04 -5.13 7.72
N TYR A 7 -5.60 -4.27 8.57
CA TYR A 7 -4.80 -3.34 9.37
C TYR A 7 -4.17 -3.97 10.61
N SER A 8 -4.79 -5.00 11.19
CA SER A 8 -4.33 -5.67 12.40
C SER A 8 -5.01 -7.03 12.56
N ASP A 9 -4.39 -7.92 13.31
CA ASP A 9 -4.97 -9.15 13.86
C ASP A 9 -6.00 -8.88 14.98
N LYS A 10 -5.98 -7.66 15.53
CA LYS A 10 -6.87 -7.22 16.61
C LYS A 10 -8.07 -6.48 16.03
N ALA A 11 -9.28 -7.03 16.24
CA ALA A 11 -10.52 -6.45 15.73
C ALA A 11 -10.70 -4.97 16.11
N ALA A 12 -10.39 -4.61 17.36
CA ALA A 12 -10.51 -3.24 17.83
C ALA A 12 -9.61 -2.25 17.03
N VAL A 13 -8.37 -2.66 16.74
CA VAL A 13 -7.41 -1.84 15.97
C VAL A 13 -7.84 -1.76 14.50
N HIS A 14 -8.19 -2.91 13.90
CA HIS A 14 -8.66 -2.94 12.51
C HIS A 14 -9.88 -2.02 12.32
N ASN A 15 -10.90 -2.20 13.15
CA ASN A 15 -12.16 -1.46 13.07
C ASN A 15 -11.96 0.05 13.30
N ALA A 16 -11.08 0.44 14.22
CA ALA A 16 -10.75 1.84 14.45
C ALA A 16 -10.10 2.48 13.22
N LEU A 17 -9.20 1.76 12.51
CA LEU A 17 -8.52 2.27 11.31
C LEU A 17 -9.41 2.26 10.07
N VAL A 18 -10.32 1.30 9.95
CA VAL A 18 -11.31 1.23 8.86
C VAL A 18 -12.47 2.20 9.10
N GLY A 19 -12.78 2.52 10.35
CA GLY A 19 -13.90 3.39 10.74
C GLY A 19 -15.25 2.70 10.81
N VAL A 20 -15.29 1.36 10.68
CA VAL A 20 -16.50 0.54 10.78
C VAL A 20 -16.19 -0.80 11.46
N ASP A 21 -17.20 -1.49 11.97
CA ASP A 21 -17.08 -2.86 12.50
C ASP A 21 -17.02 -3.85 11.32
N GLY A 22 -15.82 -4.01 10.74
CA GLY A 22 -15.60 -4.79 9.51
C GLY A 22 -14.60 -5.94 9.66
N PHE A 23 -13.96 -6.14 10.82
CA PHE A 23 -12.93 -7.17 10.99
C PHE A 23 -13.46 -8.59 10.70
N GLY A 24 -14.64 -8.93 11.23
CA GLY A 24 -15.24 -10.25 11.01
C GLY A 24 -15.49 -10.54 9.54
N ASP A 25 -16.04 -9.58 8.81
CA ASP A 25 -16.32 -9.71 7.38
C ASP A 25 -15.04 -9.79 6.56
N THR A 26 -14.02 -8.97 6.92
CA THR A 26 -12.70 -9.01 6.28
C THR A 26 -12.06 -10.39 6.42
N VAL A 27 -12.05 -10.95 7.62
CA VAL A 27 -11.49 -12.30 7.89
C VAL A 27 -12.30 -13.39 7.18
N ALA A 28 -13.62 -13.30 7.17
CA ALA A 28 -14.47 -14.23 6.44
C ALA A 28 -14.22 -14.15 4.92
N GLY A 29 -14.06 -12.94 4.38
CA GLY A 29 -13.72 -12.71 2.97
C GLY A 29 -12.39 -13.34 2.58
N ILE A 30 -11.33 -13.16 3.39
CA ILE A 30 -10.01 -13.80 3.19
C ILE A 30 -10.17 -15.33 3.18
N LYS A 31 -10.83 -15.92 4.18
CA LYS A 31 -11.03 -17.38 4.26
C LYS A 31 -11.79 -17.92 3.06
N ASN A 32 -12.84 -17.24 2.63
CA ASN A 32 -13.64 -17.65 1.47
C ASN A 32 -12.82 -17.58 0.17
N ALA A 33 -12.02 -16.52 -0.01
CA ALA A 33 -11.15 -16.37 -1.18
C ALA A 33 -10.07 -17.47 -1.23
N VAL A 34 -9.42 -17.76 -0.10
CA VAL A 34 -8.44 -18.85 0.02
C VAL A 34 -9.11 -20.21 -0.25
N ALA A 35 -10.27 -20.48 0.33
CA ALA A 35 -11.03 -21.72 0.11
C ALA A 35 -11.48 -21.89 -1.34
N ALA A 36 -11.72 -20.79 -2.05
CA ALA A 36 -12.01 -20.78 -3.49
C ALA A 36 -10.76 -20.96 -4.39
N GLY A 37 -9.57 -21.16 -3.81
CA GLY A 37 -8.32 -21.34 -4.55
C GLY A 37 -7.75 -20.05 -5.16
N LEU A 38 -8.21 -18.88 -4.71
CA LEU A 38 -7.66 -17.60 -5.16
C LEU A 38 -6.32 -17.31 -4.50
N ILE A 39 -5.42 -16.68 -5.24
CA ILE A 39 -4.22 -16.09 -4.67
C ILE A 39 -4.66 -14.84 -3.90
N VAL A 40 -4.49 -14.85 -2.58
CA VAL A 40 -4.86 -13.75 -1.70
C VAL A 40 -3.59 -13.07 -1.21
N SER A 41 -3.53 -11.75 -1.35
CA SER A 41 -2.56 -10.88 -0.69
C SER A 41 -3.26 -9.98 0.31
N ILE A 42 -2.57 -9.65 1.40
CA ILE A 42 -3.01 -8.55 2.27
C ILE A 42 -2.24 -7.28 1.96
N ASN A 43 -2.86 -6.13 2.21
CA ASN A 43 -2.18 -4.83 2.22
C ASN A 43 -2.41 -4.13 3.55
N THR A 44 -1.34 -3.61 4.14
CA THR A 44 -1.39 -2.96 5.46
C THR A 44 -0.67 -1.61 5.40
N PRO A 45 -1.41 -0.48 5.37
CA PRO A 45 -0.82 0.82 5.67
C PRO A 45 -0.39 0.87 7.14
N LEU A 46 0.92 1.15 7.38
CA LEU A 46 1.53 1.14 8.70
C LEU A 46 1.43 2.50 9.37
N CYS A 47 1.05 2.49 10.64
CA CYS A 47 1.01 3.66 11.50
C CYS A 47 1.33 3.25 12.96
N SER A 48 1.39 4.23 13.88
CA SER A 48 1.73 3.97 15.29
C SER A 48 0.71 3.07 16.01
N VAL A 49 -0.52 2.97 15.49
CA VAL A 49 -1.61 2.19 16.10
C VAL A 49 -1.51 0.69 15.78
N ASN A 50 -0.87 0.32 14.66
CA ASN A 50 -0.71 -1.06 14.21
C ASN A 50 0.77 -1.47 14.01
N ARG A 51 1.66 -0.92 14.81
CA ARG A 51 3.11 -1.20 14.70
C ARG A 51 3.50 -2.65 15.08
N ASP A 52 2.61 -3.42 15.70
CA ASP A 52 2.73 -4.87 15.94
C ASP A 52 2.41 -5.69 14.67
N TYR A 53 2.87 -5.19 13.50
CA TYR A 53 2.58 -5.76 12.19
C TYR A 53 3.04 -7.22 12.03
N ALA A 54 4.09 -7.62 12.71
CA ALA A 54 4.55 -9.01 12.76
C ALA A 54 3.44 -9.98 13.23
N ASP A 55 2.60 -9.59 14.20
CA ASP A 55 1.48 -10.39 14.66
C ASP A 55 0.37 -10.48 13.60
N THR A 56 0.13 -9.37 12.89
CA THR A 56 -0.78 -9.36 11.74
C THR A 56 -0.33 -10.32 10.63
N LEU A 57 0.98 -10.41 10.36
CA LEU A 57 1.53 -11.38 9.40
C LEU A 57 1.33 -12.82 9.85
N ARG A 58 1.58 -13.13 11.14
CA ARG A 58 1.30 -14.46 11.71
C ARG A 58 -0.16 -14.83 11.57
N PHE A 59 -1.05 -13.89 11.87
CA PHE A 59 -2.48 -14.08 11.73
C PHE A 59 -2.87 -14.34 10.27
N ALA A 60 -2.41 -13.51 9.34
CA ALA A 60 -2.68 -13.68 7.92
C ALA A 60 -2.18 -15.03 7.38
N ALA A 61 -0.98 -15.45 7.78
CA ALA A 61 -0.43 -16.76 7.44
C ALA A 61 -1.32 -17.91 7.93
N SER A 62 -1.89 -17.79 9.14
CA SER A 62 -2.83 -18.78 9.71
C SER A 62 -4.13 -18.89 8.90
N LEU A 63 -4.48 -17.84 8.15
CA LEU A 63 -5.63 -17.83 7.25
C LEU A 63 -5.30 -18.39 5.84
N GLY A 64 -4.04 -18.76 5.58
CA GLY A 64 -3.59 -19.29 4.29
C GLY A 64 -3.04 -18.23 3.34
N VAL A 65 -2.87 -16.99 3.77
CA VAL A 65 -2.24 -15.92 2.99
C VAL A 65 -0.74 -16.16 2.86
N ARG A 66 -0.18 -15.93 1.68
CA ARG A 66 1.25 -16.09 1.38
C ARG A 66 1.92 -14.82 0.87
N TYR A 67 1.15 -13.79 0.56
CA TYR A 67 1.62 -12.54 -0.01
C TYR A 67 1.14 -11.38 0.85
N ALA A 68 2.05 -10.51 1.22
CA ALA A 68 1.74 -9.30 1.98
C ALA A 68 2.42 -8.09 1.35
N THR A 69 1.71 -6.99 1.33
CA THR A 69 2.27 -5.68 1.04
C THR A 69 2.04 -4.76 2.22
N CYS A 70 2.96 -3.86 2.47
CA CYS A 70 2.76 -2.78 3.42
C CYS A 70 3.26 -1.45 2.85
N SER A 71 2.79 -0.37 3.43
CA SER A 71 3.15 1.00 3.05
C SER A 71 3.26 1.87 4.29
N GLY A 72 3.96 2.99 4.19
CA GLY A 72 3.75 4.07 5.14
C GLY A 72 2.35 4.68 4.99
N LEU A 73 1.92 5.48 5.94
CA LEU A 73 0.63 6.17 5.87
C LEU A 73 0.71 7.33 4.86
N ILE A 74 0.19 7.12 3.67
CA ILE A 74 0.13 8.14 2.62
C ILE A 74 -0.95 9.18 2.99
N PRO A 75 -0.60 10.48 3.09
CA PRO A 75 -1.55 11.53 3.47
C PRO A 75 -2.49 11.87 2.31
N SER A 76 -3.49 11.02 2.08
CA SER A 76 -4.51 11.19 1.05
C SER A 76 -5.89 10.84 1.63
N GLY A 77 -6.93 11.53 1.17
CA GLY A 77 -8.29 11.31 1.66
C GLY A 77 -8.41 11.53 3.18
N SER A 78 -9.02 10.60 3.89
CA SER A 78 -9.19 10.68 5.35
C SER A 78 -7.87 10.67 6.13
N ALA A 79 -6.77 10.21 5.53
CA ALA A 79 -5.45 10.21 6.16
C ALA A 79 -4.79 11.61 6.22
N THR A 80 -5.43 12.64 5.67
CA THR A 80 -4.99 14.06 5.80
C THR A 80 -5.48 14.72 7.07
N THR A 81 -6.37 14.11 7.84
CA THR A 81 -6.84 14.67 9.11
C THR A 81 -5.70 14.77 10.12
N GLU A 82 -5.75 15.78 10.99
CA GLU A 82 -4.72 16.00 12.02
C GLU A 82 -4.51 14.76 12.88
N GLY A 83 -5.58 14.07 13.27
CA GLY A 83 -5.51 12.83 14.03
C GLY A 83 -4.81 11.70 13.28
N SER A 84 -5.05 11.56 11.98
CA SER A 84 -4.37 10.55 11.15
C SER A 84 -2.89 10.89 10.93
N VAL A 85 -2.58 12.16 10.66
CA VAL A 85 -1.18 12.61 10.49
C VAL A 85 -0.37 12.35 11.76
N ALA A 86 -0.96 12.55 12.95
CA ALA A 86 -0.31 12.28 14.24
C ALA A 86 0.03 10.80 14.45
N THR A 87 -0.54 9.88 13.68
CA THR A 87 -0.22 8.45 13.76
C THR A 87 0.89 8.00 12.80
N ARG A 88 1.48 8.90 12.01
CA ARG A 88 2.58 8.55 11.10
C ARG A 88 3.80 8.08 11.88
N LEU A 89 4.39 7.01 11.40
CA LEU A 89 5.68 6.54 11.91
C LEU A 89 6.81 7.45 11.39
N SER A 90 7.79 7.71 12.24
CA SER A 90 9.08 8.23 11.78
C SER A 90 9.82 7.19 10.94
N ALA A 91 10.86 7.60 10.21
CA ALA A 91 11.67 6.67 9.42
C ALA A 91 12.29 5.55 10.28
N SER A 92 12.81 5.88 11.47
CA SER A 92 13.38 4.88 12.38
C SER A 92 12.33 3.91 12.93
N GLU A 93 11.16 4.39 13.31
CA GLU A 93 10.08 3.52 13.76
C GLU A 93 9.57 2.61 12.65
N LEU A 94 9.47 3.12 11.42
CA LEU A 94 9.10 2.31 10.26
C LEU A 94 10.16 1.25 9.95
N GLU A 95 11.44 1.60 10.04
CA GLU A 95 12.54 0.65 9.87
C GLU A 95 12.47 -0.49 10.89
N ASP A 96 12.21 -0.18 12.17
CA ASP A 96 12.07 -1.20 13.21
C ASP A 96 10.89 -2.14 12.92
N VAL A 97 9.72 -1.60 12.57
CA VAL A 97 8.55 -2.41 12.19
C VAL A 97 8.83 -3.29 10.98
N LEU A 98 9.52 -2.77 9.96
CA LEU A 98 9.86 -3.53 8.76
C LEU A 98 10.89 -4.63 9.04
N ARG A 99 11.84 -4.39 9.93
CA ARG A 99 12.84 -5.40 10.35
C ARG A 99 12.17 -6.63 10.93
N ASP A 100 11.29 -6.42 11.90
CA ASP A 100 10.52 -7.50 12.53
C ASP A 100 9.60 -8.20 11.51
N ALA A 101 8.95 -7.42 10.64
CA ALA A 101 8.05 -7.93 9.62
C ALA A 101 8.76 -8.82 8.59
N VAL A 102 9.94 -8.43 8.11
CA VAL A 102 10.74 -9.22 7.15
C VAL A 102 11.19 -10.54 7.77
N GLU A 103 11.69 -10.50 9.03
CA GLU A 103 12.10 -11.71 9.74
C GLU A 103 10.93 -12.69 9.90
N ILE A 104 9.78 -12.20 10.34
CA ILE A 104 8.60 -13.03 10.51
C ILE A 104 8.05 -13.55 9.18
N ALA A 105 7.95 -12.70 8.14
CA ALA A 105 7.52 -13.14 6.82
C ALA A 105 8.39 -14.29 6.29
N ALA A 106 9.71 -14.14 6.40
CA ALA A 106 10.67 -15.17 6.00
C ALA A 106 10.46 -16.49 6.78
N SER A 107 10.26 -16.42 8.09
CA SER A 107 10.01 -17.59 8.94
C SER A 107 8.70 -18.32 8.61
N LEU A 108 7.71 -17.59 8.08
CA LEU A 108 6.40 -18.12 7.70
C LEU A 108 6.33 -18.56 6.21
N GLY A 109 7.40 -18.34 5.44
CA GLY A 109 7.41 -18.57 4.00
C GLY A 109 6.45 -17.65 3.24
N MET A 110 6.26 -16.43 3.75
CA MET A 110 5.47 -15.37 3.11
C MET A 110 6.38 -14.45 2.28
N GLU A 111 5.86 -13.97 1.17
CA GLU A 111 6.48 -12.86 0.43
C GLU A 111 5.94 -11.53 0.99
N LEU A 112 6.86 -10.62 1.33
CA LEU A 112 6.55 -9.29 1.85
C LEU A 112 7.20 -8.22 0.98
N ASP A 113 6.39 -7.27 0.50
CA ASP A 113 6.85 -6.10 -0.23
C ASP A 113 6.44 -4.81 0.52
N PHE A 114 7.39 -3.86 0.59
CA PHE A 114 7.12 -2.49 1.00
C PHE A 114 6.88 -1.63 -0.23
N THR A 115 5.79 -0.86 -0.26
CA THR A 115 5.30 -0.21 -1.49
C THR A 115 5.35 1.32 -1.48
N SER A 116 5.92 1.94 -0.44
CA SER A 116 6.05 3.41 -0.37
C SER A 116 7.45 3.85 -0.80
N PRO A 117 7.60 4.50 -1.96
CA PRO A 117 8.88 5.11 -2.35
C PRO A 117 9.23 6.28 -1.41
N ASP A 118 10.52 6.59 -1.30
CA ASP A 118 11.09 7.76 -0.60
C ASP A 118 10.83 7.86 0.92
N TRP A 119 10.29 6.80 1.54
CA TRP A 119 10.10 6.76 2.99
C TRP A 119 11.34 6.30 3.74
N LEU A 120 12.12 5.42 3.12
CA LEU A 120 13.39 4.92 3.63
C LEU A 120 14.41 4.90 2.48
N PRO A 121 15.70 5.12 2.77
CA PRO A 121 16.76 4.98 1.78
C PRO A 121 16.77 3.57 1.18
N GLU A 122 17.09 3.47 -0.10
CA GLU A 122 17.20 2.18 -0.81
C GLU A 122 18.17 1.22 -0.11
N GLU A 123 19.31 1.75 0.37
CA GLU A 123 20.30 0.98 1.11
C GLU A 123 19.71 0.32 2.36
N THR A 124 18.89 1.07 3.11
CA THR A 124 18.17 0.54 4.28
C THR A 124 17.22 -0.59 3.88
N LEU A 125 16.41 -0.39 2.84
CA LEU A 125 15.45 -1.40 2.38
C LEU A 125 16.17 -2.68 1.91
N ARG A 126 17.27 -2.56 1.18
CA ARG A 126 18.11 -3.69 0.78
C ARG A 126 18.75 -4.39 1.98
N GLY A 127 19.24 -3.61 2.95
CA GLY A 127 19.80 -4.12 4.20
C GLY A 127 18.80 -4.91 5.04
N LEU A 128 17.52 -4.58 4.96
CA LEU A 128 16.43 -5.34 5.58
C LEU A 128 16.10 -6.65 4.83
N GLY A 129 16.60 -6.85 3.63
CA GLY A 129 16.33 -8.04 2.82
C GLY A 129 15.07 -7.96 1.96
N LEU A 130 14.50 -6.77 1.79
CA LEU A 130 13.38 -6.56 0.87
C LEU A 130 13.84 -6.77 -0.58
N ARG A 131 13.08 -7.57 -1.33
CA ARG A 131 13.42 -7.95 -2.72
C ARG A 131 13.17 -6.82 -3.71
N LEU A 132 12.05 -6.13 -3.52
CA LEU A 132 11.64 -5.02 -4.37
C LEU A 132 11.89 -3.70 -3.66
N ILE A 133 12.54 -2.79 -4.37
CA ILE A 133 12.67 -1.41 -3.93
C ILE A 133 11.47 -0.66 -4.54
N PRO A 134 10.65 -0.02 -3.72
CA PRO A 134 9.47 0.68 -4.23
C PRO A 134 9.90 1.86 -5.11
N SER A 135 9.24 1.98 -6.26
CA SER A 135 9.34 3.15 -7.13
C SER A 135 7.96 3.77 -7.30
N CYS A 136 7.91 5.06 -7.53
CA CYS A 136 6.64 5.76 -7.74
C CYS A 136 5.89 5.21 -8.96
N GLY A 137 6.59 4.91 -10.04
CA GLY A 137 6.01 4.41 -11.29
C GLY A 137 5.04 5.37 -11.98
N ALA A 138 4.82 6.58 -11.43
CA ALA A 138 3.95 7.59 -12.01
C ALA A 138 4.39 7.93 -13.43
N CYS A 139 3.45 8.00 -14.36
CA CYS A 139 3.70 8.24 -15.78
C CYS A 139 4.62 7.21 -16.47
N LEU A 140 5.11 6.20 -15.77
CA LEU A 140 5.99 5.16 -16.32
C LEU A 140 5.28 3.81 -16.39
N SER A 141 4.94 3.24 -15.25
CA SER A 141 4.26 1.94 -15.13
C SER A 141 2.80 2.07 -14.69
N ASN A 142 2.38 3.22 -14.22
CA ASN A 142 0.99 3.48 -13.84
C ASN A 142 0.57 4.92 -14.16
N MET A 143 -0.72 5.08 -14.36
CA MET A 143 -1.48 6.33 -14.39
C MET A 143 -2.83 6.05 -13.76
N ALA A 144 -3.56 7.08 -13.35
CA ALA A 144 -4.93 6.92 -12.87
C ALA A 144 -5.88 7.79 -13.70
N ILE A 145 -7.13 7.30 -13.81
CA ILE A 145 -8.22 8.00 -14.49
C ILE A 145 -9.32 8.22 -13.47
N THR A 146 -9.72 9.47 -13.32
CA THR A 146 -10.83 9.85 -12.44
C THR A 146 -12.19 9.53 -13.08
N PRO A 147 -13.30 9.49 -12.34
CA PRO A 147 -14.61 9.15 -12.87
C PRO A 147 -15.10 10.07 -14.01
N ASP A 148 -14.59 11.30 -14.09
CA ASP A 148 -14.87 12.27 -15.16
C ASP A 148 -13.93 12.14 -16.38
N GLY A 149 -13.05 11.13 -16.37
CA GLY A 149 -12.11 10.87 -17.45
C GLY A 149 -10.78 11.63 -17.35
N THR A 150 -10.57 12.45 -16.33
CA THR A 150 -9.30 13.16 -16.14
C THR A 150 -8.18 12.17 -15.88
N VAL A 151 -7.05 12.31 -16.57
CA VAL A 151 -5.85 11.47 -16.39
C VAL A 151 -4.85 12.18 -15.49
N VAL A 152 -4.38 11.47 -14.47
CA VAL A 152 -3.39 11.97 -13.52
C VAL A 152 -2.19 11.01 -13.46
N PRO A 153 -0.99 11.47 -13.06
CA PRO A 153 0.22 10.66 -13.04
C PRO A 153 0.12 9.38 -12.21
N CYS A 154 -0.65 9.42 -11.11
CA CYS A 154 -0.82 8.33 -10.17
C CYS A 154 -2.08 8.59 -9.33
N GLN A 155 -2.68 7.55 -8.80
CA GLN A 155 -3.86 7.66 -7.93
C GLN A 155 -3.63 8.52 -6.66
N SER A 156 -2.37 8.68 -6.22
CA SER A 156 -2.03 9.53 -5.08
C SER A 156 -1.91 11.02 -5.43
N TRP A 157 -2.01 11.39 -6.70
CA TRP A 157 -1.91 12.77 -7.20
C TRP A 157 -3.27 13.38 -7.57
N LEU A 158 -4.33 12.87 -6.98
CA LEU A 158 -5.67 13.44 -7.16
C LEU A 158 -5.71 14.89 -6.66
N GLY A 159 -6.22 15.80 -7.52
CA GLY A 159 -6.29 17.24 -7.24
C GLY A 159 -5.00 18.03 -7.49
N GLY A 160 -3.95 17.38 -8.01
CA GLY A 160 -2.70 18.03 -8.42
C GLY A 160 -2.59 18.18 -9.95
N VAL A 161 -1.54 17.58 -10.51
CA VAL A 161 -1.24 17.60 -11.94
C VAL A 161 -2.28 16.82 -12.74
N THR A 162 -2.79 17.39 -13.83
CA THR A 162 -3.66 16.73 -14.81
C THR A 162 -2.94 16.64 -16.15
N LEU A 163 -2.98 15.47 -16.79
CA LEU A 163 -2.28 15.19 -18.04
C LEU A 163 -3.20 15.32 -19.27
N GLY A 164 -4.50 15.43 -19.05
CA GLY A 164 -5.53 15.50 -20.06
C GLY A 164 -6.76 14.70 -19.66
N ASN A 165 -7.67 14.43 -20.62
CA ASN A 165 -8.88 13.67 -20.36
C ASN A 165 -9.03 12.57 -21.43
N ILE A 166 -9.13 11.31 -20.97
CA ILE A 166 -9.18 10.14 -21.85
C ILE A 166 -10.43 10.09 -22.73
N LEU A 167 -11.49 10.82 -22.37
CA LEU A 167 -12.74 10.89 -23.14
C LEU A 167 -12.67 11.88 -24.31
N THR A 168 -11.76 12.86 -24.25
CA THR A 168 -11.70 13.98 -25.20
C THR A 168 -10.35 14.14 -25.88
N ASP A 169 -9.27 13.67 -25.28
CA ASP A 169 -7.92 13.81 -25.78
C ASP A 169 -7.39 12.48 -26.37
N PRO A 170 -6.66 12.50 -27.48
CA PRO A 170 -5.96 11.32 -27.96
C PRO A 170 -4.87 10.90 -26.98
N TRP A 171 -4.62 9.59 -26.87
CA TRP A 171 -3.63 9.05 -25.92
C TRP A 171 -2.23 9.64 -26.11
N GLU A 172 -1.80 9.88 -27.35
CA GLU A 172 -0.52 10.48 -27.67
C GLU A 172 -0.34 11.84 -26.99
N LYS A 173 -1.39 12.67 -26.95
CA LYS A 173 -1.35 13.97 -26.29
C LYS A 173 -1.13 13.83 -24.78
N ILE A 174 -1.82 12.88 -24.15
CA ILE A 174 -1.69 12.59 -22.72
C ILE A 174 -0.29 12.04 -22.41
N TRP A 175 0.15 11.07 -23.19
CA TRP A 175 1.44 10.41 -22.99
C TRP A 175 2.64 11.33 -23.23
N THR A 176 2.54 12.27 -24.18
CA THR A 176 3.59 13.24 -24.51
C THR A 176 3.43 14.58 -23.80
N ASP A 177 2.50 14.70 -22.87
CA ASP A 177 2.35 15.90 -22.06
C ASP A 177 3.69 16.24 -21.38
N PRO A 178 4.13 17.53 -21.40
CA PRO A 178 5.42 17.93 -20.85
C PRO A 178 5.60 17.54 -19.38
N GLN A 179 4.55 17.60 -18.56
CA GLN A 179 4.62 17.18 -17.14
C GLN A 179 4.75 15.66 -17.03
N CYS A 180 4.03 14.92 -17.88
CA CYS A 180 4.18 13.46 -17.94
C CYS A 180 5.60 13.05 -18.35
N ALA A 181 6.18 13.74 -19.33
CA ALA A 181 7.54 13.50 -19.77
C ALA A 181 8.58 13.85 -18.69
N ALA A 182 8.39 14.96 -17.98
CA ALA A 182 9.26 15.37 -16.89
C ALA A 182 9.27 14.34 -15.74
N ILE A 183 8.09 13.88 -15.32
CA ILE A 183 7.97 12.85 -14.26
C ILE A 183 8.66 11.53 -14.65
N ARG A 184 8.64 11.17 -15.93
CA ARG A 184 9.36 9.96 -16.40
C ARG A 184 10.87 10.11 -16.46
N ALA A 185 11.37 11.31 -16.47
CA ALA A 185 12.82 11.60 -16.58
C ALA A 185 13.52 11.69 -15.21
N GLU A 186 12.77 11.77 -14.11
CA GLU A 186 13.26 11.72 -12.74
C GLU A 186 13.52 10.28 -12.29
#